data_03b3214e96c48df123d686c1707d7670
#
_entry.id   03b3214e96c48df123d686c1707d7670
#
_cell.length_a   1.000
_cell.length_b   1.000
_cell.length_c   1.000
_cell.angle_alpha   90.00
_cell.angle_beta   90.00
_cell.angle_gamma   90.00
#
_symmetry.space_group_name_H-M   'P 1'
#
loop_
_entity.id
_entity.type
_entity.pdbx_description
1 polymer ?
#
loop_
_entity_poly.entity_id
_entity_poly.type
_entity_poly.pdbx_seq_one_letter_code
_entity_poly.pdbx_strand_id
1 'polypeptide(L)'
;MSNILQELEAKIGGIQSASNTKTNVGTVREVGDGVAKIEGLSDAMLNEMLEFPGGLYGLALNLEETEVGAIILGDYTTVSEGDQVKTTGKLLQVPVGKVMLGRVVDALGQPIDGKGPIDAKEFYPVEKIAPGIIRRKSVNQPVQTGIMSIDAMIPIGRGQRELIIGDRATGKTTIAIDTILNQAKANKAGEESGDPNFRPLYSIYVGIGQKNANIARVVGVLEEHDALKYTIIVSASASDSATNQYIAPFSGAALGEWFLNNGQDALIVFDDLSKHAAAYRQVSLLLKRPSGREAYPGDVFYLHSRLLERSARVGEKYGNGSLTAL
;
A
#
# COMPACT_ATOMS: atom_id res chain seq x y z
N MET A 1 -52.65 8.50 23.27
CA MET A 1 -51.33 9.10 23.07
C MET A 1 -50.25 8.06 22.72
N SER A 2 -50.47 6.76 22.95
CA SER A 2 -49.45 5.70 22.60
C SER A 2 -49.31 5.34 21.11
N ASN A 3 -50.35 5.58 20.32
CA ASN A 3 -50.33 5.18 18.88
C ASN A 3 -49.49 6.08 17.98
N ILE A 4 -49.39 7.37 18.32
CA ILE A 4 -48.66 8.36 17.51
C ILE A 4 -47.13 8.18 17.73
N LEU A 5 -46.72 7.79 18.94
CA LEU A 5 -45.33 7.50 19.24
C LEU A 5 -44.84 6.22 18.50
N GLN A 6 -45.67 5.18 18.49
CA GLN A 6 -45.34 3.95 17.75
C GLN A 6 -45.31 4.14 16.22
N GLU A 7 -46.20 5.00 15.68
CA GLU A 7 -46.17 5.37 14.26
C GLU A 7 -44.95 6.22 13.89
N LEU A 8 -44.53 7.10 14.80
CA LEU A 8 -43.30 7.88 14.62
C LEU A 8 -42.04 7.00 14.72
N GLU A 9 -41.98 6.10 15.68
CA GLU A 9 -40.85 5.14 15.80
C GLU A 9 -40.79 4.19 14.59
N ALA A 10 -41.90 3.73 14.05
CA ALA A 10 -41.94 2.92 12.84
C ALA A 10 -41.53 3.71 11.59
N LYS A 11 -41.87 4.99 11.49
CA LYS A 11 -41.42 5.86 10.40
C LYS A 11 -39.94 6.25 10.54
N ILE A 12 -39.43 6.47 11.74
CA ILE A 12 -38.01 6.73 11.99
C ILE A 12 -37.17 5.47 11.77
N GLY A 13 -37.65 4.29 12.18
CA GLY A 13 -37.00 3.01 11.90
C GLY A 13 -37.01 2.59 10.43
N GLY A 14 -37.94 3.12 9.63
CA GLY A 14 -38.03 2.90 8.18
C GLY A 14 -37.20 3.89 7.33
N ILE A 15 -36.68 4.94 7.96
CA ILE A 15 -35.67 5.79 7.33
C ILE A 15 -34.33 5.03 7.48
N GLN A 16 -34.11 4.05 6.61
CA GLN A 16 -32.76 3.66 6.30
C GLN A 16 -32.05 4.96 5.95
N SER A 17 -31.03 5.31 6.74
CA SER A 17 -30.05 6.31 6.36
C SER A 17 -29.46 5.82 5.05
N ALA A 18 -30.09 6.18 3.93
CA ALA A 18 -29.36 6.35 2.70
C ALA A 18 -28.25 7.33 3.10
N SER A 19 -27.03 6.85 3.19
CA SER A 19 -25.87 7.71 3.29
C SER A 19 -25.91 8.54 2.01
N ASN A 20 -26.59 9.68 2.07
CA ASN A 20 -26.41 10.75 1.12
C ASN A 20 -24.95 11.19 1.34
N THR A 21 -24.02 10.48 0.74
CA THR A 21 -22.71 11.01 0.43
C THR A 21 -23.02 12.24 -0.41
N LYS A 22 -22.95 13.42 0.20
CA LYS A 22 -23.02 14.68 -0.55
C LYS A 22 -21.83 14.63 -1.49
N THR A 23 -22.06 14.28 -2.74
CA THR A 23 -21.04 14.38 -3.78
C THR A 23 -20.83 15.86 -4.02
N ASN A 24 -19.72 16.38 -3.54
CA ASN A 24 -19.27 17.71 -3.87
C ASN A 24 -18.63 17.66 -5.26
N VAL A 25 -18.97 18.61 -6.12
CA VAL A 25 -18.50 18.68 -7.51
C VAL A 25 -17.58 19.87 -7.63
N GLY A 26 -16.37 19.65 -8.11
CA GLY A 26 -15.40 20.68 -8.44
C GLY A 26 -15.10 20.70 -9.93
N THR A 27 -14.35 21.70 -10.36
CA THR A 27 -13.93 21.91 -11.75
C THR A 27 -12.41 21.92 -11.83
N VAL A 28 -11.85 21.20 -12.77
CA VAL A 28 -10.40 21.22 -13.05
C VAL A 28 -10.03 22.60 -13.57
N ARG A 29 -9.16 23.30 -12.84
CA ARG A 29 -8.63 24.61 -13.21
C ARG A 29 -7.31 24.49 -13.99
N GLU A 30 -6.45 23.59 -13.59
CA GLU A 30 -5.13 23.36 -14.18
C GLU A 30 -4.84 21.86 -14.14
N VAL A 31 -4.35 21.28 -15.24
CA VAL A 31 -3.91 19.88 -15.30
C VAL A 31 -2.57 19.81 -16.03
N GLY A 32 -1.65 19.00 -15.50
CA GLY A 32 -0.36 18.77 -16.13
C GLY A 32 0.45 17.72 -15.37
N ASP A 33 1.19 16.92 -16.11
CA ASP A 33 2.13 15.92 -15.57
C ASP A 33 1.56 14.97 -14.51
N GLY A 34 0.26 14.64 -14.62
CA GLY A 34 -0.43 13.76 -13.67
C GLY A 34 -0.92 14.42 -12.39
N VAL A 35 -0.93 15.75 -12.34
CA VAL A 35 -1.46 16.55 -11.23
C VAL A 35 -2.58 17.45 -11.75
N ALA A 36 -3.64 17.59 -10.98
CA ALA A 36 -4.75 18.51 -11.25
C ALA A 36 -4.96 19.44 -10.05
N LYS A 37 -5.29 20.70 -10.34
CA LYS A 37 -5.84 21.66 -9.39
C LYS A 37 -7.31 21.82 -9.65
N ILE A 38 -8.10 21.64 -8.61
CA ILE A 38 -9.55 21.55 -8.70
C ILE A 38 -10.17 22.60 -7.79
N GLU A 39 -11.03 23.43 -8.32
CA GLU A 39 -11.81 24.41 -7.55
C GLU A 39 -13.16 23.80 -7.15
N GLY A 40 -13.71 24.21 -6.00
CA GLY A 40 -15.07 23.90 -5.60
C GLY A 40 -15.24 22.61 -4.79
N LEU A 41 -14.16 21.89 -4.43
CA LEU A 41 -14.21 20.69 -3.58
C LEU A 41 -14.00 21.03 -2.10
N SER A 42 -14.85 21.90 -1.52
CA SER A 42 -14.70 22.41 -0.15
C SER A 42 -14.76 21.32 0.94
N ASP A 43 -15.44 20.22 0.67
CA ASP A 43 -15.67 19.14 1.63
C ASP A 43 -14.73 17.94 1.40
N ALA A 44 -13.76 18.06 0.48
CA ALA A 44 -12.82 16.99 0.18
C ALA A 44 -11.90 16.69 1.39
N MET A 45 -11.69 15.42 1.66
CA MET A 45 -10.78 14.95 2.70
C MET A 45 -9.37 14.70 2.15
N LEU A 46 -8.36 14.86 3.00
CA LEU A 46 -6.99 14.46 2.64
C LEU A 46 -6.94 12.94 2.36
N ASN A 47 -6.28 12.55 1.27
CA ASN A 47 -6.22 11.18 0.77
C ASN A 47 -7.59 10.61 0.32
N GLU A 48 -8.55 11.47 0.06
CA GLU A 48 -9.82 11.06 -0.55
C GLU A 48 -9.63 10.74 -2.03
N MET A 49 -10.31 9.69 -2.47
CA MET A 49 -10.40 9.33 -3.87
C MET A 49 -11.39 10.26 -4.58
N LEU A 50 -10.92 10.89 -5.65
CA LEU A 50 -11.70 11.78 -6.51
C LEU A 50 -12.01 11.08 -7.82
N GLU A 51 -13.24 11.22 -8.32
CA GLU A 51 -13.68 10.65 -9.59
C GLU A 51 -13.60 11.72 -10.68
N PHE A 52 -12.79 11.45 -11.70
CA PHE A 52 -12.64 12.25 -12.91
C PHE A 52 -13.51 11.69 -14.05
N PRO A 53 -13.71 12.43 -15.14
CA PRO A 53 -14.38 11.91 -16.33
C PRO A 53 -13.73 10.64 -16.87
N GLY A 54 -14.54 9.78 -17.51
CA GLY A 54 -14.05 8.53 -18.09
C GLY A 54 -13.78 7.40 -17.09
N GLY A 55 -14.17 7.57 -15.81
CA GLY A 55 -13.93 6.57 -14.77
C GLY A 55 -12.48 6.57 -14.24
N LEU A 56 -11.76 7.64 -14.48
CA LEU A 56 -10.41 7.86 -13.96
C LEU A 56 -10.51 8.35 -12.52
N TYR A 57 -9.59 7.92 -11.67
CA TYR A 57 -9.54 8.33 -10.28
C TYR A 57 -8.32 9.19 -10.00
N GLY A 58 -8.43 10.02 -8.97
CA GLY A 58 -7.33 10.80 -8.42
C GLY A 58 -7.33 10.75 -6.90
N LEU A 59 -6.29 11.28 -6.29
CA LEU A 59 -6.10 11.33 -4.86
C LEU A 59 -5.87 12.78 -4.42
N ALA A 60 -6.71 13.29 -3.53
CA ALA A 60 -6.55 14.63 -2.94
C ALA A 60 -5.34 14.65 -2.00
N LEU A 61 -4.29 15.41 -2.33
CA LEU A 61 -3.06 15.50 -1.55
C LEU A 61 -2.78 16.87 -0.94
N ASN A 62 -3.35 17.92 -1.51
CA ASN A 62 -3.17 19.28 -1.04
C ASN A 62 -4.54 19.94 -0.91
N LEU A 63 -4.90 20.34 0.30
CA LEU A 63 -6.17 21.01 0.57
C LEU A 63 -5.85 22.46 0.91
N GLU A 64 -6.18 23.35 -0.03
CA GLU A 64 -6.05 24.79 0.13
C GLU A 64 -7.43 25.42 0.32
N GLU A 65 -7.50 26.68 0.69
CA GLU A 65 -8.76 27.37 0.98
C GLU A 65 -9.70 27.41 -0.23
N THR A 66 -9.15 27.57 -1.43
CA THR A 66 -9.93 27.75 -2.68
C THR A 66 -9.76 26.60 -3.67
N GLU A 67 -8.71 25.80 -3.54
CA GLU A 67 -8.40 24.72 -4.49
C GLU A 67 -7.91 23.45 -3.79
N VAL A 68 -8.13 22.33 -4.45
CA VAL A 68 -7.61 21.02 -4.05
C VAL A 68 -6.59 20.56 -5.07
N GLY A 69 -5.36 20.31 -4.62
CA GLY A 69 -4.32 19.67 -5.42
C GLY A 69 -4.46 18.15 -5.37
N ALA A 70 -4.73 17.54 -6.52
CA ALA A 70 -4.90 16.11 -6.65
C ALA A 70 -3.86 15.50 -7.60
N ILE A 71 -3.46 14.27 -7.32
CA ILE A 71 -2.69 13.43 -8.25
C ILE A 71 -3.64 12.49 -8.99
N ILE A 72 -3.42 12.31 -10.28
CA ILE A 72 -4.25 11.49 -11.14
C ILE A 72 -3.67 10.06 -11.20
N LEU A 73 -4.55 9.07 -11.02
CA LEU A 73 -4.20 7.65 -11.00
C LEU A 73 -4.53 7.02 -12.36
N GLY A 74 -3.60 7.05 -13.28
CA GLY A 74 -3.78 6.51 -14.62
C GLY A 74 -3.35 7.47 -15.72
N ASP A 75 -3.96 7.35 -16.89
CA ASP A 75 -3.64 8.19 -18.06
C ASP A 75 -4.31 9.57 -17.92
N TYR A 76 -3.55 10.53 -17.43
CA TYR A 76 -4.00 11.92 -17.23
C TYR A 76 -4.19 12.70 -18.53
N THR A 77 -3.74 12.20 -19.67
CA THR A 77 -3.85 12.91 -20.96
C THR A 77 -5.30 13.07 -21.42
N THR A 78 -6.20 12.29 -20.83
CA THR A 78 -7.65 12.36 -21.10
C THR A 78 -8.38 13.44 -20.31
N VAL A 79 -7.74 14.05 -19.31
CA VAL A 79 -8.32 15.08 -18.44
C VAL A 79 -8.01 16.45 -19.00
N SER A 80 -9.01 17.31 -19.07
CA SER A 80 -8.93 18.68 -19.60
C SER A 80 -9.33 19.72 -18.57
N GLU A 81 -8.85 20.95 -18.73
CA GLU A 81 -9.35 22.08 -17.97
C GLU A 81 -10.85 22.27 -18.22
N GLY A 82 -11.60 22.53 -17.16
CA GLY A 82 -13.06 22.65 -17.18
C GLY A 82 -13.80 21.34 -16.89
N ASP A 83 -13.11 20.21 -16.82
CA ASP A 83 -13.71 18.92 -16.47
C ASP A 83 -14.26 18.92 -15.04
N GLN A 84 -15.39 18.21 -14.86
CA GLN A 84 -15.99 18.04 -13.54
C GLN A 84 -15.39 16.87 -12.78
N VAL A 85 -15.03 17.12 -11.53
CA VAL A 85 -14.48 16.13 -10.60
C VAL A 85 -15.41 16.00 -9.41
N LYS A 86 -15.64 14.78 -8.95
CA LYS A 86 -16.53 14.47 -7.82
C LYS A 86 -15.76 13.89 -6.66
N THR A 87 -16.14 14.29 -5.45
CA THR A 87 -15.72 13.59 -4.24
C THR A 87 -16.43 12.24 -4.14
N THR A 88 -15.71 11.20 -3.69
CA THR A 88 -16.30 9.86 -3.51
C THR A 88 -16.71 9.58 -2.07
N GLY A 89 -16.27 10.40 -1.12
CA GLY A 89 -16.42 10.13 0.32
C GLY A 89 -15.61 8.93 0.81
N LYS A 90 -14.69 8.41 0.01
CA LYS A 90 -13.90 7.21 0.31
C LYS A 90 -12.41 7.50 0.21
N LEU A 91 -11.66 6.98 1.16
CA LEU A 91 -10.19 6.95 1.05
C LEU A 91 -9.77 5.95 -0.02
N LEU A 92 -8.60 6.16 -0.63
CA LEU A 92 -8.03 5.22 -1.58
C LEU A 92 -7.81 3.87 -0.90
N GLN A 93 -8.34 2.81 -1.50
CA GLN A 93 -8.29 1.44 -0.98
C GLN A 93 -7.72 0.48 -2.02
N VAL A 94 -7.08 -0.58 -1.55
CA VAL A 94 -6.60 -1.67 -2.39
C VAL A 94 -7.22 -2.99 -1.95
N PRO A 95 -7.44 -3.93 -2.90
CA PRO A 95 -7.91 -5.27 -2.57
C PRO A 95 -6.87 -5.98 -1.71
N VAL A 96 -7.33 -6.74 -0.71
CA VAL A 96 -6.47 -7.48 0.21
C VAL A 96 -6.97 -8.90 0.42
N GLY A 97 -6.16 -9.77 0.99
CA GLY A 97 -6.53 -11.13 1.32
C GLY A 97 -5.59 -12.18 0.72
N LYS A 98 -5.79 -13.44 1.10
CA LYS A 98 -5.00 -14.56 0.53
C LYS A 98 -5.21 -14.76 -0.97
N VAL A 99 -6.30 -14.22 -1.53
CA VAL A 99 -6.56 -14.24 -2.98
C VAL A 99 -5.51 -13.48 -3.79
N MET A 100 -4.76 -12.60 -3.13
CA MET A 100 -3.66 -11.84 -3.72
C MET A 100 -2.35 -12.65 -3.83
N LEU A 101 -2.23 -13.78 -3.12
CA LEU A 101 -1.04 -14.64 -3.18
C LEU A 101 -0.86 -15.22 -4.58
N GLY A 102 0.37 -15.25 -5.06
CA GLY A 102 0.69 -15.73 -6.41
C GLY A 102 0.43 -14.73 -7.53
N ARG A 103 0.01 -13.50 -7.18
CA ARG A 103 -0.36 -12.47 -8.15
C ARG A 103 0.70 -11.37 -8.25
N VAL A 104 0.80 -10.81 -9.45
CA VAL A 104 1.56 -9.58 -9.72
C VAL A 104 0.55 -8.47 -10.00
N VAL A 105 0.62 -7.41 -9.21
CA VAL A 105 -0.35 -6.31 -9.26
C VAL A 105 0.36 -4.95 -9.39
N ASP A 106 -0.37 -3.97 -9.87
CA ASP A 106 0.08 -2.58 -9.89
C ASP A 106 -0.05 -1.89 -8.52
N ALA A 107 0.24 -0.59 -8.47
CA ALA A 107 0.13 0.22 -7.26
C ALA A 107 -1.30 0.32 -6.69
N LEU A 108 -2.32 0.05 -7.49
CA LEU A 108 -3.73 0.07 -7.11
C LEU A 108 -4.29 -1.33 -6.80
N GLY A 109 -3.44 -2.36 -6.84
CA GLY A 109 -3.85 -3.75 -6.64
C GLY A 109 -4.53 -4.39 -7.84
N GLN A 110 -4.46 -3.76 -9.02
CA GLN A 110 -4.99 -4.34 -10.26
C GLN A 110 -4.01 -5.39 -10.80
N PRO A 111 -4.48 -6.55 -11.26
CA PRO A 111 -3.62 -7.60 -11.77
C PRO A 111 -2.96 -7.20 -13.10
N ILE A 112 -1.65 -7.41 -13.18
CA ILE A 112 -0.84 -7.18 -14.40
C ILE A 112 -0.14 -8.46 -14.90
N ASP A 113 -0.47 -9.60 -14.30
CA ASP A 113 0.13 -10.91 -14.56
C ASP A 113 -0.57 -11.73 -15.66
N GLY A 114 -1.62 -11.20 -16.27
CA GLY A 114 -2.40 -11.89 -17.30
C GLY A 114 -3.26 -13.06 -16.78
N LYS A 115 -3.32 -13.29 -15.46
CA LYS A 115 -4.08 -14.39 -14.83
C LYS A 115 -5.57 -14.03 -14.58
N GLY A 116 -6.06 -12.96 -15.20
CA GLY A 116 -7.45 -12.50 -15.05
C GLY A 116 -7.71 -11.70 -13.77
N PRO A 117 -8.96 -11.24 -13.55
CA PRO A 117 -9.35 -10.41 -12.43
C PRO A 117 -9.19 -11.14 -11.09
N ILE A 118 -9.03 -10.36 -10.02
CA ILE A 118 -8.91 -10.85 -8.64
C ILE A 118 -10.26 -10.65 -7.95
N ASP A 119 -10.90 -11.72 -7.49
CA ASP A 119 -12.15 -11.66 -6.71
C ASP A 119 -11.85 -11.40 -5.23
N ALA A 120 -11.44 -10.18 -4.94
CA ALA A 120 -11.18 -9.74 -3.57
C ALA A 120 -12.48 -9.29 -2.90
N LYS A 121 -12.72 -9.77 -1.69
CA LYS A 121 -13.90 -9.41 -0.88
C LYS A 121 -13.63 -8.30 0.12
N GLU A 122 -12.37 -8.08 0.44
CA GLU A 122 -11.92 -7.10 1.43
C GLU A 122 -11.03 -6.06 0.78
N PHE A 123 -11.16 -4.81 1.25
CA PHE A 123 -10.38 -3.67 0.80
C PHE A 123 -9.83 -2.93 2.01
N TYR A 124 -8.54 -2.57 1.97
CA TYR A 124 -7.90 -1.79 3.03
C TYR A 124 -7.48 -0.42 2.50
N PRO A 125 -7.59 0.62 3.34
CA PRO A 125 -7.11 1.94 2.97
C PRO A 125 -5.59 1.91 2.76
N VAL A 126 -5.13 2.56 1.71
CA VAL A 126 -3.71 2.66 1.35
C VAL A 126 -2.95 3.42 2.44
N GLU A 127 -3.49 4.55 2.87
CA GLU A 127 -2.97 5.31 4.02
C GLU A 127 -3.71 4.92 5.30
N LYS A 128 -2.95 4.52 6.31
CA LYS A 128 -3.49 4.09 7.61
C LYS A 128 -2.51 4.41 8.73
N ILE A 129 -3.06 4.77 9.88
CA ILE A 129 -2.26 5.01 11.08
C ILE A 129 -1.66 3.69 11.58
N ALA A 130 -0.37 3.71 11.86
CA ALA A 130 0.37 2.57 12.39
C ALA A 130 -0.19 2.07 13.74
N PRO A 131 0.00 0.78 14.09
CA PRO A 131 -0.39 0.27 15.40
C PRO A 131 0.26 1.08 16.53
N GLY A 132 -0.54 1.59 17.46
CA GLY A 132 -0.07 2.33 18.63
C GLY A 132 0.68 1.43 19.64
N ILE A 133 1.32 2.04 20.63
CA ILE A 133 2.18 1.37 21.62
C ILE A 133 1.45 0.22 22.33
N ILE A 134 0.21 0.43 22.74
CA ILE A 134 -0.59 -0.57 23.48
C ILE A 134 -0.86 -1.84 22.67
N ARG A 135 -0.90 -1.73 21.34
CA ARG A 135 -1.14 -2.88 20.46
C ARG A 135 0.13 -3.69 20.18
N ARG A 136 1.31 -3.12 20.39
CA ARG A 136 2.59 -3.75 20.08
C ARG A 136 3.02 -4.76 21.13
N LYS A 137 3.66 -5.81 20.69
CA LYS A 137 4.35 -6.82 21.48
C LYS A 137 5.84 -6.80 21.14
N SER A 138 6.69 -7.11 22.09
CA SER A 138 8.13 -7.29 21.84
C SER A 138 8.37 -8.39 20.81
N VAL A 139 9.34 -8.15 19.92
CA VAL A 139 9.79 -9.11 18.91
C VAL A 139 10.56 -10.24 19.62
N ASN A 140 10.13 -11.47 19.43
CA ASN A 140 10.72 -12.65 20.10
C ASN A 140 10.80 -13.89 19.19
N GLN A 141 10.54 -13.73 17.88
CA GLN A 141 10.61 -14.83 16.93
C GLN A 141 11.41 -14.37 15.71
N PRO A 142 12.49 -15.09 15.31
CA PRO A 142 13.32 -14.70 14.19
C PRO A 142 12.64 -14.93 12.84
N VAL A 143 13.03 -14.12 11.86
CA VAL A 143 12.89 -14.39 10.43
C VAL A 143 14.18 -15.07 9.99
N GLN A 144 14.11 -16.30 9.57
CA GLN A 144 15.26 -17.01 9.03
C GLN A 144 15.49 -16.62 7.58
N THR A 145 16.49 -15.79 7.34
CA THR A 145 16.80 -15.30 5.99
C THR A 145 17.44 -16.37 5.10
N GLY A 146 18.04 -17.39 5.72
CA GLY A 146 18.85 -18.39 5.04
C GLY A 146 20.28 -17.90 4.75
N ILE A 147 20.62 -16.69 5.18
CA ILE A 147 21.94 -16.09 5.05
C ILE A 147 22.64 -16.19 6.40
N MET A 148 23.64 -17.07 6.50
CA MET A 148 24.30 -17.41 7.76
C MET A 148 24.83 -16.20 8.52
N SER A 149 25.41 -15.22 7.83
CA SER A 149 25.94 -14.01 8.46
C SER A 149 24.85 -13.13 9.10
N ILE A 150 23.65 -13.12 8.56
CA ILE A 150 22.50 -12.39 9.12
C ILE A 150 21.91 -13.20 10.26
N ASP A 151 21.55 -14.47 10.01
CA ASP A 151 20.81 -15.30 10.95
C ASP A 151 21.62 -15.62 12.23
N ALA A 152 22.95 -15.72 12.13
CA ALA A 152 23.83 -16.01 13.27
C ALA A 152 24.31 -14.78 14.03
N MET A 153 24.48 -13.63 13.36
CA MET A 153 25.13 -12.45 13.95
C MET A 153 24.17 -11.29 14.21
N ILE A 154 23.20 -11.07 13.31
CA ILE A 154 22.28 -9.93 13.36
C ILE A 154 20.87 -10.41 12.97
N PRO A 155 20.27 -11.34 13.73
CA PRO A 155 19.00 -11.95 13.36
C PRO A 155 17.89 -10.90 13.29
N ILE A 156 17.09 -11.00 12.22
CA ILE A 156 15.92 -10.16 12.02
C ILE A 156 14.72 -10.81 12.70
N GLY A 157 13.94 -10.05 13.43
CA GLY A 157 12.76 -10.57 14.11
C GLY A 157 11.46 -10.31 13.36
N ARG A 158 10.47 -11.19 13.52
CA ARG A 158 9.13 -11.01 12.97
C ARG A 158 8.46 -9.78 13.60
N GLY A 159 8.22 -8.76 12.78
CA GLY A 159 7.72 -7.45 13.19
C GLY A 159 8.79 -6.36 13.30
N GLN A 160 10.04 -6.67 13.00
CA GLN A 160 11.15 -5.73 12.95
C GLN A 160 11.18 -5.00 11.60
N ARG A 161 11.90 -3.88 11.58
CA ARG A 161 12.29 -3.14 10.37
C ARG A 161 13.80 -3.18 10.27
N GLU A 162 14.31 -3.58 9.12
CA GLU A 162 15.74 -3.67 8.86
C GLU A 162 16.09 -2.96 7.56
N LEU A 163 17.12 -2.13 7.60
CA LEU A 163 17.62 -1.39 6.45
C LEU A 163 18.75 -2.17 5.78
N ILE A 164 18.57 -2.51 4.51
CA ILE A 164 19.63 -3.02 3.64
C ILE A 164 20.20 -1.86 2.85
N ILE A 165 21.36 -1.35 3.25
CA ILE A 165 22.02 -0.20 2.62
C ILE A 165 23.25 -0.63 1.82
N GLY A 166 23.46 -0.03 0.68
CA GLY A 166 24.63 -0.26 -0.18
C GLY A 166 24.49 0.42 -1.53
N ASP A 167 25.58 0.51 -2.26
CA ASP A 167 25.63 1.06 -3.61
C ASP A 167 24.85 0.20 -4.64
N ARG A 168 24.80 0.70 -5.87
CA ARG A 168 24.16 -0.05 -6.98
C ARG A 168 24.91 -1.37 -7.21
N ALA A 169 24.16 -2.43 -7.51
CA ALA A 169 24.66 -3.76 -7.80
C ALA A 169 25.46 -4.43 -6.67
N THR A 170 25.25 -4.04 -5.42
CA THR A 170 25.90 -4.66 -4.24
C THR A 170 25.16 -5.86 -3.66
N GLY A 171 24.09 -6.31 -4.30
CA GLY A 171 23.34 -7.50 -3.87
C GLY A 171 22.15 -7.24 -2.95
N LYS A 172 21.70 -5.97 -2.76
CA LYS A 172 20.53 -5.65 -1.91
C LYS A 172 19.28 -6.45 -2.28
N THR A 173 18.90 -6.43 -3.54
CA THR A 173 17.76 -7.20 -4.07
C THR A 173 17.97 -8.70 -3.89
N THR A 174 19.20 -9.19 -4.04
CA THR A 174 19.52 -10.62 -3.86
C THR A 174 19.25 -11.06 -2.42
N ILE A 175 19.70 -10.30 -1.42
CA ILE A 175 19.42 -10.58 0.00
C ILE A 175 17.91 -10.70 0.25
N ALA A 176 17.12 -9.76 -0.32
CA ALA A 176 15.67 -9.77 -0.17
C ALA A 176 15.03 -11.00 -0.83
N ILE A 177 15.44 -11.33 -2.06
CA ILE A 177 14.92 -12.49 -2.81
C ILE A 177 15.30 -13.79 -2.10
N ASP A 178 16.56 -13.95 -1.68
CA ASP A 178 17.03 -15.15 -0.97
C ASP A 178 16.25 -15.35 0.33
N THR A 179 15.92 -14.26 1.05
CA THR A 179 15.07 -14.32 2.23
C THR A 179 13.67 -14.84 1.88
N ILE A 180 13.03 -14.33 0.81
CA ILE A 180 11.71 -14.79 0.34
C ILE A 180 11.77 -16.27 -0.04
N LEU A 181 12.80 -16.70 -0.78
CA LEU A 181 12.97 -18.09 -1.19
C LEU A 181 13.15 -19.03 0.02
N ASN A 182 13.93 -18.59 1.01
CA ASN A 182 14.12 -19.38 2.24
C ASN A 182 12.83 -19.50 3.05
N GLN A 183 12.05 -18.42 3.14
CA GLN A 183 10.73 -18.47 3.80
C GLN A 183 9.74 -19.37 3.05
N ALA A 184 9.75 -19.37 1.72
CA ALA A 184 8.92 -20.27 0.93
C ALA A 184 9.26 -21.75 1.17
N LYS A 185 10.56 -22.08 1.26
CA LYS A 185 11.00 -23.44 1.65
C LYS A 185 10.55 -23.81 3.06
N ALA A 186 10.67 -22.89 4.01
CA ALA A 186 10.21 -23.09 5.38
C ALA A 186 8.69 -23.26 5.46
N ASN A 187 7.92 -22.49 4.69
CA ASN A 187 6.47 -22.62 4.61
C ASN A 187 6.07 -23.99 4.07
N LYS A 188 6.69 -24.44 2.98
CA LYS A 188 6.43 -25.76 2.39
C LYS A 188 6.73 -26.88 3.39
N ALA A 189 7.90 -26.86 4.02
CA ALA A 189 8.29 -27.86 5.01
C ALA A 189 7.35 -27.85 6.24
N GLY A 190 6.91 -26.68 6.68
CA GLY A 190 5.97 -26.54 7.79
C GLY A 190 4.58 -27.07 7.46
N GLU A 191 4.08 -26.83 6.25
CA GLU A 191 2.82 -27.39 5.77
C GLU A 191 2.88 -28.93 5.66
N GLU A 192 3.98 -29.47 5.15
CA GLU A 192 4.22 -30.92 5.03
C GLU A 192 4.39 -31.60 6.40
N SER A 193 4.89 -30.90 7.41
CA SER A 193 5.08 -31.45 8.76
C SER A 193 3.75 -31.70 9.49
N GLY A 194 2.68 -31.00 9.11
CA GLY A 194 1.38 -31.05 9.78
C GLY A 194 1.37 -30.50 11.22
N ASP A 195 2.42 -29.73 11.60
CA ASP A 195 2.48 -29.11 12.94
C ASP A 195 1.38 -28.05 13.08
N PRO A 196 0.42 -28.23 14.01
CA PRO A 196 -0.67 -27.27 14.20
C PRO A 196 -0.18 -25.90 14.71
N ASN A 197 1.02 -25.80 15.24
CA ASN A 197 1.63 -24.56 15.72
C ASN A 197 2.46 -23.85 14.64
N PHE A 198 2.61 -24.46 13.46
CA PHE A 198 3.35 -23.85 12.37
C PHE A 198 2.64 -22.57 11.88
N ARG A 199 3.42 -21.50 11.76
CA ARG A 199 2.94 -20.20 11.28
C ARG A 199 3.72 -19.80 10.04
N PRO A 200 3.08 -19.86 8.86
CA PRO A 200 3.72 -19.44 7.62
C PRO A 200 4.03 -17.94 7.64
N LEU A 201 5.10 -17.54 7.00
CA LEU A 201 5.45 -16.14 6.73
C LEU A 201 5.19 -15.87 5.26
N TYR A 202 4.18 -15.06 4.97
CA TYR A 202 3.85 -14.63 3.62
C TYR A 202 4.69 -13.44 3.21
N SER A 203 5.07 -13.33 1.95
CA SER A 203 5.95 -12.28 1.46
C SER A 203 5.22 -11.29 0.56
N ILE A 204 5.56 -10.03 0.67
CA ILE A 204 5.13 -8.96 -0.24
C ILE A 204 6.40 -8.30 -0.78
N TYR A 205 6.60 -8.38 -2.09
CA TYR A 205 7.71 -7.69 -2.75
C TYR A 205 7.17 -6.46 -3.47
N VAL A 206 7.67 -5.28 -3.08
CA VAL A 206 7.27 -4.01 -3.68
C VAL A 206 8.43 -3.46 -4.52
N GLY A 207 8.32 -3.59 -5.84
CA GLY A 207 9.27 -3.04 -6.78
C GLY A 207 8.92 -1.60 -7.13
N ILE A 208 9.76 -0.64 -6.73
CA ILE A 208 9.52 0.79 -6.89
C ILE A 208 10.50 1.37 -7.92
N GLY A 209 9.99 1.90 -9.03
CA GLY A 209 10.81 2.48 -10.08
C GLY A 209 11.83 1.52 -10.67
N GLN A 210 11.58 0.21 -10.59
CA GLN A 210 12.43 -0.83 -11.18
C GLN A 210 12.13 -0.96 -12.68
N LYS A 211 13.13 -1.40 -13.44
CA LYS A 211 12.90 -1.76 -14.86
C LYS A 211 11.99 -3.00 -14.93
N ASN A 212 11.06 -3.02 -15.88
CA ASN A 212 10.16 -4.17 -16.08
C ASN A 212 10.91 -5.50 -16.22
N ALA A 213 12.07 -5.51 -16.88
CA ALA A 213 12.93 -6.69 -17.00
C ALA A 213 13.44 -7.22 -15.64
N ASN A 214 13.69 -6.32 -14.67
CA ASN A 214 14.09 -6.73 -13.33
C ASN A 214 12.92 -7.37 -12.55
N ILE A 215 11.73 -6.78 -12.66
CA ILE A 215 10.51 -7.34 -12.05
C ILE A 215 10.21 -8.71 -12.66
N ALA A 216 10.26 -8.83 -14.00
CA ALA A 216 10.05 -10.10 -14.69
C ALA A 216 11.06 -11.18 -14.23
N ARG A 217 12.33 -10.80 -14.03
CA ARG A 217 13.33 -11.71 -13.48
C ARG A 217 13.01 -12.15 -12.05
N VAL A 218 12.55 -11.23 -11.20
CA VAL A 218 12.13 -11.58 -9.83
C VAL A 218 10.97 -12.56 -9.86
N VAL A 219 9.94 -12.28 -10.67
CA VAL A 219 8.79 -13.18 -10.87
C VAL A 219 9.27 -14.57 -11.31
N GLY A 220 10.13 -14.64 -12.35
CA GLY A 220 10.65 -15.91 -12.86
C GLY A 220 11.41 -16.72 -11.82
N VAL A 221 12.28 -16.07 -11.02
CA VAL A 221 13.02 -16.73 -9.93
C VAL A 221 12.06 -17.27 -8.85
N LEU A 222 11.03 -16.51 -8.49
CA LEU A 222 10.05 -16.95 -7.49
C LEU A 222 9.15 -18.09 -8.02
N GLU A 223 8.82 -18.08 -9.30
CA GLU A 223 8.08 -19.18 -9.96
C GLU A 223 8.92 -20.46 -10.03
N GLU A 224 10.18 -20.36 -10.47
CA GLU A 224 11.10 -21.52 -10.57
C GLU A 224 11.28 -22.26 -9.24
N HIS A 225 11.17 -21.55 -8.12
CA HIS A 225 11.37 -22.12 -6.78
C HIS A 225 10.04 -22.34 -6.02
N ASP A 226 8.88 -22.34 -6.68
CA ASP A 226 7.55 -22.47 -6.05
C ASP A 226 7.26 -21.42 -4.95
N ALA A 227 8.01 -20.32 -4.92
CA ALA A 227 7.90 -19.29 -3.89
C ALA A 227 6.78 -18.29 -4.17
N LEU A 228 6.38 -18.14 -5.43
CA LEU A 228 5.36 -17.17 -5.82
C LEU A 228 4.02 -17.44 -5.14
N LYS A 229 3.66 -18.71 -4.88
CA LYS A 229 2.41 -19.07 -4.17
C LYS A 229 2.30 -18.52 -2.74
N TYR A 230 3.41 -18.12 -2.14
CA TYR A 230 3.47 -17.48 -0.82
C TYR A 230 3.79 -15.99 -0.91
N THR A 231 3.86 -15.44 -2.13
CA THR A 231 4.35 -14.09 -2.38
C THR A 231 3.34 -13.28 -3.17
N ILE A 232 3.17 -12.01 -2.82
CA ILE A 232 2.47 -10.99 -3.59
C ILE A 232 3.52 -10.04 -4.15
N ILE A 233 3.42 -9.71 -5.43
CA ILE A 233 4.33 -8.73 -6.06
C ILE A 233 3.52 -7.48 -6.40
N VAL A 234 3.94 -6.34 -5.86
CA VAL A 234 3.43 -5.01 -6.21
C VAL A 234 4.46 -4.33 -7.09
N SER A 235 4.10 -3.98 -8.30
CA SER A 235 5.02 -3.37 -9.26
C SER A 235 4.59 -1.95 -9.60
N ALA A 236 5.48 -0.99 -9.35
CA ALA A 236 5.43 0.34 -9.92
C ALA A 236 6.74 0.57 -10.67
N SER A 237 6.73 0.32 -11.96
CA SER A 237 7.93 0.33 -12.80
C SER A 237 8.48 1.73 -13.03
N ALA A 238 9.69 1.82 -13.58
CA ALA A 238 10.29 3.11 -13.93
C ALA A 238 9.56 3.82 -15.10
N SER A 239 8.71 3.12 -15.85
CA SER A 239 7.85 3.70 -16.88
C SER A 239 6.50 4.19 -16.36
N ASP A 240 6.15 3.81 -15.14
CA ASP A 240 4.91 4.26 -14.52
C ASP A 240 5.05 5.69 -13.98
N SER A 241 3.92 6.35 -13.78
CA SER A 241 3.88 7.70 -13.23
C SER A 241 4.54 7.78 -11.84
N ALA A 242 5.07 8.95 -11.49
CA ALA A 242 5.57 9.21 -10.14
C ALA A 242 4.51 8.95 -9.07
N THR A 243 3.23 9.17 -9.41
CA THR A 243 2.09 8.87 -8.56
C THR A 243 2.00 7.40 -8.20
N ASN A 244 2.09 6.50 -9.19
CA ASN A 244 2.06 5.06 -8.95
C ASN A 244 3.26 4.59 -8.11
N GLN A 245 4.46 5.13 -8.40
CA GLN A 245 5.65 4.84 -7.61
C GLN A 245 5.55 5.36 -6.16
N TYR A 246 4.84 6.47 -5.95
CA TYR A 246 4.55 7.01 -4.62
C TYR A 246 3.57 6.13 -3.83
N ILE A 247 2.51 5.63 -4.46
CA ILE A 247 1.45 4.85 -3.81
C ILE A 247 1.88 3.40 -3.53
N ALA A 248 2.64 2.77 -4.41
CA ALA A 248 2.96 1.35 -4.36
C ALA A 248 3.47 0.84 -2.99
N PRO A 249 4.38 1.53 -2.26
CA PRO A 249 4.80 1.09 -0.93
C PRO A 249 3.67 1.06 0.09
N PHE A 250 2.78 2.03 0.05
CA PHE A 250 1.62 2.10 0.95
C PHE A 250 0.60 1.01 0.64
N SER A 251 0.39 0.70 -0.65
CA SER A 251 -0.43 -0.43 -1.10
C SER A 251 0.14 -1.77 -0.63
N GLY A 252 1.44 -1.96 -0.80
CA GLY A 252 2.14 -3.13 -0.26
C GLY A 252 2.00 -3.25 1.26
N ALA A 253 2.12 -2.13 1.98
CA ALA A 253 1.90 -2.11 3.42
C ALA A 253 0.46 -2.48 3.81
N ALA A 254 -0.55 -2.02 3.07
CA ALA A 254 -1.95 -2.40 3.28
C ALA A 254 -2.18 -3.91 3.09
N LEU A 255 -1.55 -4.52 2.06
CA LEU A 255 -1.55 -5.96 1.86
C LEU A 255 -0.92 -6.71 3.04
N GLY A 256 0.24 -6.25 3.52
CA GLY A 256 0.92 -6.83 4.68
C GLY A 256 0.12 -6.69 5.98
N GLU A 257 -0.54 -5.56 6.18
CA GLU A 257 -1.39 -5.32 7.34
C GLU A 257 -2.62 -6.23 7.40
N TRP A 258 -3.11 -6.69 6.25
CA TRP A 258 -4.18 -7.67 6.25
C TRP A 258 -3.73 -8.96 6.96
N PHE A 259 -2.54 -9.47 6.66
CA PHE A 259 -1.98 -10.64 7.35
C PHE A 259 -1.77 -10.36 8.84
N LEU A 260 -1.16 -9.22 9.17
CA LEU A 260 -0.96 -8.78 10.56
C LEU A 260 -2.26 -8.80 11.37
N ASN A 261 -3.33 -8.18 10.83
CA ASN A 261 -4.61 -8.05 11.52
C ASN A 261 -5.39 -9.36 11.61
N ASN A 262 -5.11 -10.31 10.70
CA ASN A 262 -5.69 -11.65 10.71
C ASN A 262 -4.83 -12.68 11.48
N GLY A 263 -3.93 -12.21 12.34
CA GLY A 263 -3.12 -13.06 13.21
C GLY A 263 -2.07 -13.87 12.45
N GLN A 264 -1.68 -13.44 11.26
CA GLN A 264 -0.67 -14.09 10.43
C GLN A 264 0.62 -13.28 10.38
N ASP A 265 1.68 -13.89 9.90
CA ASP A 265 2.97 -13.23 9.78
C ASP A 265 3.27 -12.90 8.31
N ALA A 266 3.73 -11.67 8.07
CA ALA A 266 4.13 -11.22 6.74
C ALA A 266 5.50 -10.54 6.75
N LEU A 267 6.20 -10.66 5.62
CA LEU A 267 7.42 -9.96 5.28
C LEU A 267 7.14 -9.03 4.11
N ILE A 268 7.45 -7.75 4.26
CA ILE A 268 7.40 -6.81 3.15
C ILE A 268 8.80 -6.34 2.79
N VAL A 269 9.10 -6.31 1.51
CA VAL A 269 10.33 -5.79 0.95
C VAL A 269 10.03 -4.55 0.12
N PHE A 270 10.69 -3.43 0.42
CA PHE A 270 10.60 -2.19 -0.38
C PHE A 270 11.87 -2.01 -1.22
N ASP A 271 11.82 -2.31 -2.49
CA ASP A 271 12.96 -2.19 -3.40
C ASP A 271 12.71 -1.13 -4.49
N ASP A 272 13.10 0.15 -4.31
CA ASP A 272 13.79 0.73 -3.16
C ASP A 272 13.13 2.03 -2.69
N LEU A 273 13.35 2.37 -1.44
CA LEU A 273 12.79 3.60 -0.84
C LEU A 273 13.47 4.89 -1.34
N SER A 274 14.67 4.82 -1.92
CA SER A 274 15.31 5.99 -2.54
C SER A 274 14.50 6.48 -3.74
N LYS A 275 14.00 5.55 -4.56
CA LYS A 275 13.12 5.88 -5.69
C LYS A 275 11.75 6.35 -5.23
N HIS A 276 11.24 5.78 -4.15
CA HIS A 276 10.02 6.27 -3.51
C HIS A 276 10.15 7.75 -3.09
N ALA A 277 11.26 8.12 -2.44
CA ALA A 277 11.53 9.50 -2.08
C ALA A 277 11.64 10.42 -3.32
N ALA A 278 12.29 9.94 -4.40
CA ALA A 278 12.40 10.69 -5.64
C ALA A 278 11.02 10.91 -6.32
N ALA A 279 10.16 9.89 -6.32
CA ALA A 279 8.78 10.00 -6.82
C ALA A 279 7.97 11.01 -5.99
N TYR A 280 8.08 10.97 -4.67
CA TYR A 280 7.43 11.93 -3.78
C TYR A 280 7.93 13.36 -4.00
N ARG A 281 9.24 13.55 -4.23
CA ARG A 281 9.81 14.85 -4.61
C ARG A 281 9.18 15.36 -5.88
N GLN A 282 9.06 14.53 -6.92
CA GLN A 282 8.44 14.92 -8.19
C GLN A 282 6.99 15.34 -8.01
N VAL A 283 6.18 14.54 -7.31
CA VAL A 283 4.78 14.87 -7.00
C VAL A 283 4.68 16.18 -6.22
N SER A 284 5.53 16.37 -5.21
CA SER A 284 5.52 17.58 -4.38
C SER A 284 5.89 18.84 -5.15
N LEU A 285 6.85 18.75 -6.09
CA LEU A 285 7.21 19.88 -6.96
C LEU A 285 6.09 20.24 -7.93
N LEU A 286 5.42 19.25 -8.50
CA LEU A 286 4.26 19.48 -9.38
C LEU A 286 3.09 20.14 -8.62
N LEU A 287 2.88 19.77 -7.36
CA LEU A 287 1.91 20.42 -6.46
C LEU A 287 2.40 21.78 -5.93
N LYS A 288 3.56 22.28 -6.39
CA LYS A 288 4.17 23.54 -5.96
C LYS A 288 4.37 23.65 -4.44
N ARG A 289 4.57 22.53 -3.74
CA ARG A 289 4.89 22.52 -2.32
C ARG A 289 6.29 23.11 -2.08
N PRO A 290 6.52 23.83 -0.96
CA PRO A 290 7.83 24.35 -0.66
C PRO A 290 8.86 23.23 -0.51
N SER A 291 9.98 23.37 -1.18
CA SER A 291 11.07 22.40 -1.17
C SER A 291 12.27 22.89 -0.34
N GLY A 292 12.98 21.93 0.25
CA GLY A 292 14.23 22.14 0.95
C GLY A 292 15.46 21.74 0.13
N ARG A 293 16.45 21.16 0.80
CA ARG A 293 17.70 20.71 0.17
C ARG A 293 17.42 19.67 -0.93
N GLU A 294 18.11 19.80 -2.05
CA GLU A 294 17.98 18.92 -3.21
C GLU A 294 16.54 18.79 -3.75
N ALA A 295 15.75 19.84 -3.53
CA ALA A 295 14.33 19.93 -3.90
C ALA A 295 13.41 18.88 -3.23
N TYR A 296 13.85 18.20 -2.18
CA TYR A 296 12.98 17.34 -1.39
C TYR A 296 12.02 18.18 -0.53
N PRO A 297 10.76 17.76 -0.40
CA PRO A 297 9.82 18.40 0.51
C PRO A 297 10.27 18.20 1.96
N GLY A 298 9.94 19.15 2.85
CA GLY A 298 10.36 19.12 4.25
C GLY A 298 9.88 17.93 5.05
N ASP A 299 8.81 17.27 4.58
CA ASP A 299 8.18 16.11 5.20
C ASP A 299 8.64 14.76 4.63
N VAL A 300 9.70 14.70 3.82
CA VAL A 300 10.21 13.45 3.23
C VAL A 300 10.56 12.39 4.29
N PHE A 301 11.05 12.80 5.45
CA PHE A 301 11.28 11.88 6.56
C PHE A 301 9.96 11.30 7.09
N TYR A 302 8.93 12.12 7.22
CA TYR A 302 7.60 11.68 7.66
C TYR A 302 6.96 10.70 6.67
N LEU A 303 7.23 10.83 5.37
CA LEU A 303 6.83 9.86 4.36
C LEU A 303 7.27 8.43 4.71
N HIS A 304 8.55 8.25 4.98
CA HIS A 304 9.10 6.93 5.31
C HIS A 304 8.78 6.49 6.74
N SER A 305 8.74 7.40 7.71
CA SER A 305 8.42 7.04 9.08
C SER A 305 6.99 6.53 9.22
N ARG A 306 5.99 7.21 8.62
CA ARG A 306 4.59 6.73 8.67
C ARG A 306 4.37 5.42 7.90
N LEU A 307 5.15 5.15 6.85
CA LEU A 307 5.14 3.88 6.13
C LEU A 307 5.73 2.76 6.98
N LEU A 308 6.94 2.94 7.49
CA LEU A 308 7.71 1.91 8.17
C LEU A 308 7.15 1.60 9.57
N GLU A 309 6.54 2.58 10.26
CA GLU A 309 5.89 2.36 11.55
C GLU A 309 4.68 1.41 11.47
N ARG A 310 4.13 1.17 10.29
CA ARG A 310 3.08 0.17 10.06
C ARG A 310 3.58 -1.26 10.27
N SER A 311 4.87 -1.48 10.09
CA SER A 311 5.53 -2.77 10.38
C SER A 311 5.72 -2.93 11.89
N ALA A 312 5.14 -3.98 12.44
CA ALA A 312 5.12 -4.24 13.88
C ALA A 312 4.77 -5.69 14.16
N ARG A 313 4.97 -6.11 15.42
CA ARG A 313 4.35 -7.28 16.00
C ARG A 313 3.25 -6.84 16.95
N VAL A 314 2.06 -7.38 16.81
CA VAL A 314 0.93 -7.07 17.70
C VAL A 314 0.73 -8.14 18.75
N GLY A 315 0.15 -7.73 19.89
CA GLY A 315 -0.11 -8.61 21.02
C GLY A 315 -1.26 -9.60 20.77
N GLU A 316 -1.38 -10.60 21.62
CA GLU A 316 -2.38 -11.68 21.53
C GLU A 316 -3.82 -11.18 21.45
N LYS A 317 -4.13 -10.12 22.20
CA LYS A 317 -5.46 -9.47 22.15
C LYS A 317 -5.81 -8.87 20.79
N TYR A 318 -4.80 -8.70 19.91
CA TYR A 318 -4.94 -8.09 18.59
C TYR A 318 -4.57 -9.07 17.46
N GLY A 319 -4.65 -10.38 17.73
CA GLY A 319 -4.42 -11.44 16.77
C GLY A 319 -3.01 -12.02 16.73
N ASN A 320 -2.04 -11.44 17.48
CA ASN A 320 -0.65 -11.95 17.56
C ASN A 320 0.07 -12.06 16.20
N GLY A 321 -0.33 -11.27 15.21
CA GLY A 321 0.30 -11.22 13.88
C GLY A 321 1.56 -10.36 13.87
N SER A 322 2.31 -10.43 12.76
CA SER A 322 3.48 -9.58 12.54
C SER A 322 3.61 -9.13 11.08
N LEU A 323 4.17 -7.94 10.89
CA LEU A 323 4.61 -7.42 9.61
C LEU A 323 6.06 -6.96 9.75
N THR A 324 6.97 -7.68 9.09
CA THR A 324 8.41 -7.37 9.08
C THR A 324 8.74 -6.60 7.83
N ALA A 325 9.59 -5.56 7.88
CA ALA A 325 9.98 -4.77 6.72
C ALA A 325 11.50 -4.84 6.46
N LEU A 326 11.85 -5.04 5.18
CA LEU A 326 13.20 -4.92 4.64
C LEU A 326 13.25 -3.79 3.61
#